data_5332c67e237a27da7b48f52db61ab47e
#
_entry.id   5332c67e237a27da7b48f52db61ab47e
#
_cell.length_a   1.000
_cell.length_b   1.000
_cell.length_c   1.000
_cell.angle_alpha   90.00
_cell.angle_beta   90.00
_cell.angle_gamma   90.00
#
_symmetry.space_group_name_H-M   'P 1'
#
loop_
_entity.id
_entity.type
_entity.pdbx_description
1 polymer ?
#
loop_
_entity_poly.entity_id
_entity_poly.type
_entity_poly.pdbx_seq_one_letter_code
_entity_poly.pdbx_strand_id
1 'polypeptide(L)'
;MSVILAAVLATWIAIIMCSSVSFQNAYAQAQNKSSQTPSSANQSLKIAYLTDGLFSDAGWGAFAYNAGQEIISKYGYEVSFLDNVSIPNIETTLKDYADKDYDIIIAQGYEWGNPVIKVAQKYPDIKFIVFTGQVKSENVASISPRQQEAAYLLGALAXMLSKNHTIGFIGGDEKYPNLKNIYEGYKQGALHVNSTTRVFETYLGDWDNESKGRSAALSQIKEGADFLLHVADTSGQGVIQAAKEKGIYAFGAVSDQNKLAPDTVVTSFVLDPIKAYDSIFRMIYGNNFTGMIFTPGLELTKNSTTEDGIVYIAPFHGFQNKIPADIQAKFSQLTQDVRNKKIIIPK
;
A
#
# COMPACT_ATOMS: atom_id res chain seq x y z
N MET A 1 -17.02 24.39 66.45
CA MET A 1 -16.09 23.97 65.38
C MET A 1 -16.68 22.92 64.40
N SER A 2 -17.68 22.11 64.77
CA SER A 2 -18.22 21.01 63.95
C SER A 2 -19.16 21.43 62.81
N VAL A 3 -19.84 22.56 62.94
CA VAL A 3 -20.84 23.01 61.92
C VAL A 3 -20.20 23.65 60.68
N ILE A 4 -19.04 24.33 60.88
CA ILE A 4 -18.35 25.01 59.78
C ILE A 4 -17.65 24.02 58.85
N LEU A 5 -17.17 22.88 59.39
CA LEU A 5 -16.49 21.83 58.58
C LEU A 5 -17.48 21.13 57.64
N ALA A 6 -18.73 20.91 58.05
CA ALA A 6 -19.74 20.26 57.24
C ALA A 6 -20.19 21.09 56.03
N ALA A 7 -20.25 22.43 56.19
CA ALA A 7 -20.65 23.32 55.13
C ALA A 7 -19.57 23.40 54.00
N VAL A 8 -18.29 23.36 54.38
CA VAL A 8 -17.18 23.43 53.42
C VAL A 8 -17.10 22.14 52.58
N LEU A 9 -17.33 20.95 53.20
CA LEU A 9 -17.34 19.67 52.47
C LEU A 9 -18.50 19.58 51.48
N ALA A 10 -19.68 20.09 51.85
CA ALA A 10 -20.85 20.04 50.96
C ALA A 10 -20.66 20.93 49.70
N THR A 11 -19.99 22.09 49.82
CA THR A 11 -19.71 22.94 48.66
C THR A 11 -18.67 22.36 47.72
N TRP A 12 -17.66 21.66 48.25
CA TRP A 12 -16.67 20.97 47.39
C TRP A 12 -17.27 19.78 46.60
N ILE A 13 -18.16 19.03 47.23
CA ILE A 13 -18.84 17.90 46.58
C ILE A 13 -19.77 18.42 45.45
N ALA A 14 -20.47 19.54 45.68
CA ALA A 14 -21.34 20.13 44.67
C ALA A 14 -20.54 20.66 43.46
N ILE A 15 -19.36 21.25 43.69
CA ILE A 15 -18.50 21.74 42.61
C ILE A 15 -17.95 20.57 41.76
N ILE A 16 -17.54 19.48 42.42
CA ILE A 16 -17.00 18.31 41.72
C ILE A 16 -18.11 17.61 40.91
N MET A 17 -19.35 17.53 41.42
CA MET A 17 -20.44 16.94 40.66
C MET A 17 -20.87 17.82 39.48
N CYS A 18 -20.87 19.13 39.62
CA CYS A 18 -21.24 20.05 38.54
C CYS A 18 -20.19 20.04 37.41
N SER A 19 -18.90 19.90 37.74
CA SER A 19 -17.84 19.81 36.75
C SER A 19 -17.84 18.48 36.00
N SER A 20 -18.21 17.37 36.68
CA SER A 20 -18.30 16.07 36.01
C SER A 20 -19.47 15.95 35.04
N VAL A 21 -20.61 16.58 35.34
CA VAL A 21 -21.77 16.60 34.44
C VAL A 21 -21.49 17.47 33.21
N SER A 22 -20.80 18.61 33.38
CA SER A 22 -20.42 19.44 32.23
C SER A 22 -19.35 18.76 31.35
N PHE A 23 -18.43 18.00 31.93
CA PHE A 23 -17.43 17.24 31.19
C PHE A 23 -18.07 16.07 30.42
N GLN A 24 -19.02 15.36 31.03
CA GLN A 24 -19.73 14.26 30.36
C GLN A 24 -20.60 14.77 29.22
N ASN A 25 -21.26 15.91 29.38
CA ASN A 25 -22.07 16.52 28.32
C ASN A 25 -21.18 17.06 27.19
N ALA A 26 -20.01 17.61 27.49
CA ALA A 26 -19.06 18.04 26.47
C ALA A 26 -18.49 16.83 25.71
N TYR A 27 -18.21 15.72 26.42
CA TYR A 27 -17.71 14.49 25.80
C TYR A 27 -18.79 13.84 24.93
N ALA A 28 -20.04 13.81 25.39
CA ALA A 28 -21.17 13.29 24.62
C ALA A 28 -21.47 14.15 23.39
N GLN A 29 -21.34 15.47 23.48
CA GLN A 29 -21.50 16.37 22.35
C GLN A 29 -20.32 16.25 21.36
N ALA A 30 -19.11 15.98 21.84
CA ALA A 30 -17.95 15.74 20.98
C ALA A 30 -18.06 14.39 20.24
N GLN A 31 -18.59 13.37 20.91
CA GLN A 31 -18.84 12.07 20.28
C GLN A 31 -19.99 12.13 19.26
N ASN A 32 -21.05 12.90 19.54
CA ASN A 32 -22.13 13.13 18.59
C ASN A 32 -21.68 13.94 17.37
N LYS A 33 -20.65 14.79 17.50
CA LYS A 33 -20.07 15.47 16.33
C LYS A 33 -19.14 14.57 15.52
N SER A 34 -18.56 13.53 16.13
CA SER A 34 -17.67 12.61 15.41
C SER A 34 -18.43 11.50 14.67
N SER A 35 -19.70 11.27 15.01
CA SER A 35 -20.56 10.27 14.36
C SER A 35 -21.47 10.86 13.28
N GLN A 36 -21.40 12.18 13.03
CA GLN A 36 -22.05 12.74 11.85
C GLN A 36 -21.13 12.51 10.65
N THR A 37 -21.38 11.43 9.94
CA THR A 37 -21.09 11.38 8.51
C THR A 37 -21.62 12.69 7.92
N PRO A 38 -20.86 13.43 7.14
CA PRO A 38 -21.39 14.64 6.53
C PRO A 38 -22.60 14.26 5.67
N SER A 39 -23.79 14.66 6.08
CA SER A 39 -24.95 14.60 5.22
C SER A 39 -24.89 15.81 4.28
N SER A 40 -23.84 15.91 3.49
CA SER A 40 -23.89 16.67 2.26
C SER A 40 -24.62 15.78 1.26
N ALA A 41 -25.59 16.33 0.61
CA ALA A 41 -26.43 15.69 -0.38
C ALA A 41 -25.68 14.62 -1.19
N ASN A 42 -26.30 13.48 -1.33
CA ASN A 42 -25.92 12.31 -2.11
C ASN A 42 -25.49 12.68 -3.54
N GLN A 43 -24.32 13.27 -3.69
CA GLN A 43 -23.74 13.40 -5.00
C GLN A 43 -22.88 12.16 -5.22
N SER A 44 -23.49 11.20 -5.93
CA SER A 44 -22.74 10.01 -6.36
C SER A 44 -21.65 10.48 -7.32
N LEU A 45 -20.39 10.37 -6.92
CA LEU A 45 -19.28 10.71 -7.80
C LEU A 45 -19.13 9.67 -8.91
N LYS A 46 -18.85 10.15 -10.11
CA LYS A 46 -18.63 9.33 -11.29
C LYS A 46 -17.12 9.22 -11.51
N ILE A 47 -16.61 8.00 -11.37
CA ILE A 47 -15.17 7.73 -11.38
C ILE A 47 -14.82 6.85 -12.58
N ALA A 48 -13.76 7.20 -13.31
CA ALA A 48 -13.12 6.28 -14.25
C ALA A 48 -11.86 5.70 -13.60
N TYR A 49 -11.69 4.37 -13.63
CA TYR A 49 -10.50 3.69 -13.13
C TYR A 49 -9.80 3.02 -14.31
N LEU A 50 -8.62 3.53 -14.66
CA LEU A 50 -7.89 3.18 -15.88
C LEU A 50 -6.54 2.55 -15.50
N THR A 51 -6.14 1.47 -16.20
CA THR A 51 -4.85 0.81 -15.97
C THR A 51 -4.33 0.17 -17.26
N ASP A 52 -3.02 0.02 -17.33
CA ASP A 52 -2.33 -0.74 -18.38
C ASP A 52 -2.33 -2.25 -18.11
N GLY A 53 -2.51 -2.67 -16.84
CA GLY A 53 -2.58 -4.08 -16.48
C GLY A 53 -3.90 -4.73 -16.88
N LEU A 54 -3.90 -6.06 -17.00
CA LEU A 54 -5.11 -6.84 -17.26
C LEU A 54 -5.86 -7.15 -15.96
N PHE A 55 -7.16 -6.93 -15.91
CA PHE A 55 -7.95 -7.27 -14.72
C PHE A 55 -7.89 -8.76 -14.34
N SER A 56 -7.54 -9.61 -15.30
CA SER A 56 -7.42 -11.07 -15.10
C SER A 56 -6.04 -11.53 -14.64
N ASP A 57 -5.08 -10.61 -14.40
CA ASP A 57 -3.67 -10.98 -14.14
C ASP A 57 -3.50 -11.33 -12.68
N ALA A 58 -3.78 -11.79 -11.84
CA ALA A 58 -3.53 -12.05 -10.39
C ALA A 58 -2.52 -11.07 -9.75
N GLY A 59 -2.32 -9.89 -10.36
CA GLY A 59 -1.33 -8.89 -9.96
C GLY A 59 -1.86 -7.46 -10.06
N TRP A 60 -1.20 -6.65 -10.88
CA TRP A 60 -1.40 -5.21 -10.94
C TRP A 60 -2.79 -4.81 -11.46
N GLY A 61 -3.26 -5.47 -12.52
CA GLY A 61 -4.60 -5.19 -13.03
C GLY A 61 -5.71 -5.69 -12.12
N ALA A 62 -5.56 -6.88 -11.54
CA ALA A 62 -6.50 -7.41 -10.55
C ALA A 62 -6.57 -6.48 -9.33
N PHE A 63 -5.44 -5.92 -8.90
CA PHE A 63 -5.39 -4.94 -7.81
C PHE A 63 -6.24 -3.70 -8.15
N ALA A 64 -6.13 -3.17 -9.40
CA ALA A 64 -6.92 -2.03 -9.85
C ALA A 64 -8.42 -2.33 -9.80
N TYR A 65 -8.80 -3.48 -10.34
CA TYR A 65 -10.22 -3.89 -10.38
C TYR A 65 -10.79 -4.01 -8.96
N ASN A 66 -10.05 -4.69 -8.08
CA ASN A 66 -10.49 -4.88 -6.69
C ASN A 66 -10.61 -3.54 -5.95
N ALA A 67 -9.65 -2.63 -6.16
CA ALA A 67 -9.71 -1.29 -5.57
C ALA A 67 -10.97 -0.53 -6.02
N GLY A 68 -11.31 -0.60 -7.31
CA GLY A 68 -12.53 0.01 -7.84
C GLY A 68 -13.79 -0.62 -7.26
N GLN A 69 -13.82 -1.95 -7.12
CA GLN A 69 -14.97 -2.63 -6.49
C GLN A 69 -15.13 -2.23 -5.02
N GLU A 70 -14.04 -2.04 -4.31
CA GLU A 70 -14.09 -1.56 -2.93
C GLU A 70 -14.60 -0.11 -2.85
N ILE A 71 -14.23 0.75 -3.82
CA ILE A 71 -14.77 2.11 -3.91
C ILE A 71 -16.29 2.06 -4.06
N ILE A 72 -16.79 1.22 -4.97
CA ILE A 72 -18.25 1.01 -5.15
C ILE A 72 -18.89 0.56 -3.83
N SER A 73 -18.34 -0.47 -3.23
CA SER A 73 -18.89 -1.08 -2.01
C SER A 73 -18.90 -0.12 -0.82
N LYS A 74 -17.82 0.65 -0.65
CA LYS A 74 -17.63 1.50 0.52
C LYS A 74 -18.36 2.85 0.41
N TYR A 75 -18.36 3.45 -0.79
CA TYR A 75 -18.87 4.82 -0.98
C TYR A 75 -20.13 4.89 -1.81
N GLY A 76 -20.51 3.82 -2.51
CA GLY A 76 -21.66 3.83 -3.41
C GLY A 76 -21.45 4.65 -4.67
N TYR A 77 -20.21 4.88 -5.09
CA TYR A 77 -19.89 5.67 -6.29
C TYR A 77 -20.07 4.85 -7.56
N GLU A 78 -20.32 5.54 -8.67
CA GLU A 78 -20.32 4.92 -9.99
C GLU A 78 -18.88 4.81 -10.49
N VAL A 79 -18.38 3.59 -10.70
CA VAL A 79 -17.01 3.37 -11.20
C VAL A 79 -17.06 2.66 -12.55
N SER A 80 -16.48 3.27 -13.57
CA SER A 80 -16.25 2.67 -14.89
C SER A 80 -14.81 2.19 -14.96
N PHE A 81 -14.59 1.04 -15.56
CA PHE A 81 -13.28 0.37 -15.59
C PHE A 81 -12.75 0.25 -17.02
N LEU A 82 -11.44 0.45 -17.19
CA LEU A 82 -10.75 0.13 -18.44
C LEU A 82 -9.37 -0.42 -18.12
N ASP A 83 -9.08 -1.61 -18.62
CA ASP A 83 -7.79 -2.27 -18.48
C ASP A 83 -7.03 -2.38 -19.80
N ASN A 84 -5.84 -2.91 -19.74
CA ASN A 84 -5.01 -3.26 -20.90
C ASN A 84 -4.77 -2.06 -21.84
N VAL A 85 -4.63 -0.86 -21.26
CA VAL A 85 -4.36 0.34 -22.06
C VAL A 85 -2.88 0.36 -22.45
N SER A 86 -2.60 0.24 -23.75
CA SER A 86 -1.20 0.30 -24.20
C SER A 86 -0.59 1.68 -23.95
N ILE A 87 0.69 1.70 -23.60
CA ILE A 87 1.40 2.95 -23.25
C ILE A 87 1.22 4.06 -24.29
N PRO A 88 1.35 3.78 -25.62
CA PRO A 88 1.13 4.84 -26.62
C PRO A 88 -0.28 5.42 -26.64
N ASN A 89 -1.27 4.69 -26.12
CA ASN A 89 -2.67 5.11 -26.15
C ASN A 89 -3.11 5.83 -24.87
N ILE A 90 -2.27 5.93 -23.84
CA ILE A 90 -2.65 6.50 -22.53
C ILE A 90 -3.22 7.93 -22.70
N GLU A 91 -2.52 8.82 -23.42
CA GLU A 91 -2.95 10.21 -23.57
C GLU A 91 -4.30 10.32 -24.27
N THR A 92 -4.50 9.54 -25.35
CA THR A 92 -5.78 9.52 -26.08
C THR A 92 -6.90 8.98 -25.19
N THR A 93 -6.64 7.88 -24.48
CA THR A 93 -7.61 7.30 -23.55
C THR A 93 -8.04 8.30 -22.48
N LEU A 94 -7.06 9.01 -21.88
CA LEU A 94 -7.37 10.03 -20.87
C LEU A 94 -8.28 11.13 -21.41
N LYS A 95 -8.02 11.61 -22.63
CA LYS A 95 -8.88 12.62 -23.29
C LYS A 95 -10.29 12.07 -23.51
N ASP A 96 -10.39 10.85 -24.05
CA ASP A 96 -11.68 10.22 -24.32
C ASP A 96 -12.53 10.07 -23.05
N TYR A 97 -11.90 9.80 -21.93
CA TYR A 97 -12.59 9.71 -20.64
C TYR A 97 -12.88 11.10 -20.06
N ALA A 98 -11.97 12.05 -20.18
CA ALA A 98 -12.18 13.41 -19.71
C ALA A 98 -13.35 14.12 -20.43
N ASP A 99 -13.64 13.72 -21.68
CA ASP A 99 -14.78 14.24 -22.45
C ASP A 99 -16.12 13.64 -22.04
N LYS A 100 -16.18 12.68 -21.07
CA LYS A 100 -17.40 11.93 -20.71
C LYS A 100 -17.98 12.29 -19.33
N ASP A 101 -17.77 13.49 -18.85
CA ASP A 101 -18.37 13.99 -17.59
C ASP A 101 -18.06 13.13 -16.35
N TYR A 102 -16.81 12.70 -16.19
CA TYR A 102 -16.33 12.09 -14.95
C TYR A 102 -15.91 13.17 -13.95
N ASP A 103 -16.18 12.94 -12.66
CA ASP A 103 -15.71 13.81 -11.57
C ASP A 103 -14.25 13.52 -11.24
N ILE A 104 -13.88 12.22 -11.29
CA ILE A 104 -12.55 11.75 -10.92
C ILE A 104 -12.06 10.74 -11.97
N ILE A 105 -10.81 10.87 -12.37
CA ILE A 105 -10.13 9.87 -13.20
C ILE A 105 -8.96 9.32 -12.39
N ILE A 106 -9.01 8.03 -12.04
CA ILE A 106 -7.92 7.31 -11.39
C ILE A 106 -7.13 6.59 -12.48
N ALA A 107 -5.85 6.91 -12.56
CA ALA A 107 -4.91 6.33 -13.53
C ALA A 107 -3.86 5.52 -12.74
N GLN A 108 -3.79 4.23 -12.99
CA GLN A 108 -2.91 3.35 -12.23
C GLN A 108 -1.67 2.98 -13.05
N GLY A 109 -0.53 3.49 -12.63
CA GLY A 109 0.77 3.21 -13.22
C GLY A 109 1.65 4.46 -13.29
N TYR A 110 2.95 4.27 -13.15
CA TYR A 110 3.95 5.35 -13.21
C TYR A 110 3.88 6.09 -14.56
N GLU A 111 3.73 5.34 -15.64
CA GLU A 111 3.69 5.82 -17.04
C GLU A 111 2.51 6.75 -17.34
N TRP A 112 1.47 6.70 -16.52
CA TRP A 112 0.31 7.57 -16.65
C TRP A 112 0.61 9.01 -16.24
N GLY A 113 1.66 9.23 -15.44
CA GLY A 113 1.92 10.53 -14.82
C GLY A 113 2.00 11.69 -15.80
N ASN A 114 2.93 11.65 -16.75
CA ASN A 114 3.13 12.75 -17.71
C ASN A 114 1.91 12.96 -18.63
N PRO A 115 1.29 11.91 -19.18
CA PRO A 115 0.03 12.08 -19.93
C PRO A 115 -1.08 12.72 -19.09
N VAL A 116 -1.24 12.32 -17.81
CA VAL A 116 -2.24 12.94 -16.93
C VAL A 116 -1.98 14.44 -16.79
N ILE A 117 -0.73 14.87 -16.55
CA ILE A 117 -0.42 16.31 -16.44
C ILE A 117 -0.86 17.08 -17.69
N LYS A 118 -0.58 16.54 -18.89
CA LYS A 118 -0.96 17.18 -20.15
C LYS A 118 -2.49 17.32 -20.31
N VAL A 119 -3.22 16.25 -19.99
CA VAL A 119 -4.68 16.24 -20.17
C VAL A 119 -5.34 17.10 -19.09
N ALA A 120 -4.92 16.97 -17.84
CA ALA A 120 -5.52 17.67 -16.69
C ALA A 120 -5.55 19.21 -16.87
N GLN A 121 -4.57 19.78 -17.55
CA GLN A 121 -4.53 21.22 -17.84
C GLN A 121 -5.75 21.72 -18.62
N LYS A 122 -6.37 20.84 -19.41
CA LYS A 122 -7.53 21.19 -20.25
C LYS A 122 -8.86 20.89 -19.56
N TYR A 123 -8.83 20.17 -18.42
CA TYR A 123 -10.03 19.73 -17.70
C TYR A 123 -9.90 20.08 -16.22
N PRO A 124 -9.89 21.38 -15.86
CA PRO A 124 -9.60 21.82 -14.49
C PRO A 124 -10.63 21.35 -13.45
N ASP A 125 -11.82 21.04 -13.88
CA ASP A 125 -12.89 20.59 -12.97
C ASP A 125 -12.76 19.12 -12.58
N ILE A 126 -12.12 18.29 -13.44
CA ILE A 126 -11.90 16.87 -13.16
C ILE A 126 -10.70 16.73 -12.20
N LYS A 127 -10.83 15.87 -11.19
CA LYS A 127 -9.72 15.53 -10.31
C LYS A 127 -9.04 14.25 -10.81
N PHE A 128 -7.75 14.34 -11.03
CA PHE A 128 -6.94 13.19 -11.49
C PHE A 128 -6.13 12.62 -10.34
N ILE A 129 -6.15 11.30 -10.19
CA ILE A 129 -5.37 10.59 -9.17
C ILE A 129 -4.46 9.60 -9.90
N VAL A 130 -3.14 9.71 -9.70
CA VAL A 130 -2.18 8.78 -10.32
C VAL A 130 -1.64 7.85 -9.22
N PHE A 131 -2.05 6.58 -9.26
CA PHE A 131 -1.54 5.58 -8.31
C PHE A 131 -0.16 5.11 -8.78
N THR A 132 0.81 5.13 -7.89
CA THR A 132 2.26 5.02 -8.11
C THR A 132 2.86 6.15 -8.94
N GLY A 133 2.13 7.28 -9.05
CA GLY A 133 2.63 8.47 -9.76
C GLY A 133 3.66 9.26 -8.97
N GLN A 134 4.35 10.15 -9.70
CA GLN A 134 5.35 11.08 -9.14
C GLN A 134 5.08 12.50 -9.63
N VAL A 135 3.84 12.80 -9.98
CA VAL A 135 3.43 14.08 -10.59
C VAL A 135 2.35 14.76 -9.75
N LYS A 136 2.24 16.07 -9.88
CA LYS A 136 1.14 16.83 -9.27
C LYS A 136 0.88 18.10 -10.06
N SER A 137 -0.35 18.58 -10.01
CA SER A 137 -0.77 19.93 -10.46
C SER A 137 -2.01 20.32 -9.68
N GLU A 138 -2.58 21.49 -9.94
CA GLU A 138 -3.74 21.98 -9.18
C GLU A 138 -4.86 20.94 -9.03
N ASN A 139 -5.13 20.17 -10.08
CA ASN A 139 -6.17 19.14 -10.10
C ASN A 139 -5.62 17.70 -10.23
N VAL A 140 -4.31 17.51 -9.98
CA VAL A 140 -3.68 16.17 -10.05
C VAL A 140 -3.01 15.85 -8.73
N ALA A 141 -3.37 14.72 -8.15
CA ALA A 141 -2.67 14.13 -6.99
C ALA A 141 -2.05 12.79 -7.38
N SER A 142 -0.85 12.51 -6.89
CA SER A 142 -0.25 11.18 -6.99
C SER A 142 -0.26 10.49 -5.62
N ILE A 143 -0.48 9.18 -5.63
CA ILE A 143 -0.24 8.30 -4.48
C ILE A 143 1.01 7.50 -4.79
N SER A 144 2.06 7.66 -4.00
CA SER A 144 3.37 7.03 -4.22
C SER A 144 3.77 6.25 -2.97
N PRO A 145 3.26 5.01 -2.79
CA PRO A 145 3.51 4.26 -1.56
C PRO A 145 4.99 3.95 -1.36
N ARG A 146 5.46 4.05 -0.11
CA ARG A 146 6.84 3.72 0.26
C ARG A 146 6.99 2.20 0.42
N GLN A 147 6.91 1.48 -0.69
CA GLN A 147 6.99 0.02 -0.74
C GLN A 147 8.35 -0.50 -0.25
N GLN A 148 9.41 0.31 -0.37
CA GLN A 148 10.74 -0.04 0.13
C GLN A 148 10.76 -0.30 1.64
N GLU A 149 9.82 0.29 2.41
CA GLU A 149 9.73 0.02 3.85
C GLU A 149 9.32 -1.43 4.12
N ALA A 150 8.32 -1.92 3.39
CA ALA A 150 7.89 -3.33 3.51
C ALA A 150 8.94 -4.28 2.93
N ALA A 151 9.55 -3.90 1.80
CA ALA A 151 10.64 -4.70 1.21
C ALA A 151 11.81 -4.84 2.18
N TYR A 152 12.16 -3.78 2.92
CA TYR A 152 13.18 -3.84 3.97
C TYR A 152 12.84 -4.91 5.01
N LEU A 153 11.58 -4.94 5.46
CA LEU A 153 11.14 -5.96 6.41
C LEU A 153 11.25 -7.38 5.84
N LEU A 154 10.86 -7.55 4.55
CA LEU A 154 10.99 -8.85 3.89
C LEU A 154 12.46 -9.27 3.72
N GLY A 155 13.34 -8.32 3.39
CA GLY A 155 14.79 -8.59 3.30
C GLY A 155 15.37 -9.03 4.65
N ALA A 156 14.98 -8.35 5.72
CA ALA A 156 15.37 -8.71 7.06
C ALA A 156 14.85 -10.11 7.45
N LEU A 157 13.59 -10.38 7.16
CA LEU A 157 12.98 -11.69 7.42
C LEU A 157 13.68 -12.79 6.63
N ALA A 158 13.96 -12.56 5.35
CA ALA A 158 14.75 -13.49 4.54
C ALA A 158 16.09 -13.84 5.21
N UNK A 159 16.83 -12.90 5.56
CA UNK A 159 17.94 -13.07 6.10
C UNK A 159 17.88 -13.70 7.29
N MET A 160 16.94 -13.52 8.25
CA MET A 160 16.76 -14.26 9.51
C MET A 160 16.49 -15.76 9.33
N LEU A 161 15.86 -16.11 8.23
CA LEU A 161 15.43 -17.48 7.92
C LEU A 161 16.34 -18.21 6.93
N SER A 162 17.14 -17.48 6.16
CA SER A 162 18.02 -18.04 5.11
C SER A 162 19.10 -18.93 5.71
N LYS A 163 19.32 -20.08 5.12
CA LYS A 163 20.41 -21.01 5.47
C LYS A 163 21.69 -20.70 4.68
N ASN A 164 21.51 -20.16 3.49
CA ASN A 164 22.65 -19.93 2.56
C ASN A 164 23.17 -18.49 2.64
N HIS A 165 22.51 -17.61 3.39
CA HIS A 165 22.78 -16.17 3.43
C HIS A 165 22.83 -15.54 2.03
N THR A 166 22.01 -16.10 1.11
CA THR A 166 21.93 -15.65 -0.29
C THR A 166 20.44 -15.56 -0.65
N ILE A 167 20.03 -14.37 -1.07
CA ILE A 167 18.63 -14.11 -1.39
C ILE A 167 18.53 -13.39 -2.73
N GLY A 168 17.34 -13.34 -3.32
CA GLY A 168 17.18 -12.75 -4.63
C GLY A 168 16.00 -11.81 -4.76
N PHE A 169 16.16 -10.84 -5.65
CA PHE A 169 15.10 -9.92 -6.08
C PHE A 169 14.95 -10.06 -7.60
N ILE A 170 13.70 -10.14 -8.05
CA ILE A 170 13.36 -10.20 -9.47
C ILE A 170 12.27 -9.16 -9.75
N GLY A 171 12.63 -8.10 -10.48
CA GLY A 171 11.75 -7.01 -10.86
C GLY A 171 11.29 -7.10 -12.31
N GLY A 172 10.16 -6.49 -12.63
CA GLY A 172 9.62 -6.46 -13.99
C GLY A 172 10.54 -5.69 -14.93
N ASP A 173 10.69 -4.38 -14.71
CA ASP A 173 11.45 -3.53 -15.64
C ASP A 173 12.20 -2.44 -14.85
N GLU A 174 13.51 -2.36 -15.06
CA GLU A 174 14.39 -1.43 -14.32
C GLU A 174 14.13 0.05 -14.59
N LYS A 175 13.41 0.38 -15.66
CA LYS A 175 13.08 1.78 -15.97
C LYS A 175 12.12 2.42 -14.95
N TYR A 176 11.49 1.61 -14.08
CA TYR A 176 10.57 2.12 -13.06
C TYR A 176 11.32 2.39 -11.74
N PRO A 177 11.50 3.66 -11.34
CA PRO A 177 12.34 4.00 -10.19
C PRO A 177 11.89 3.36 -8.86
N ASN A 178 10.59 3.12 -8.71
CA ASN A 178 10.06 2.48 -7.50
C ASN A 178 10.59 1.05 -7.32
N LEU A 179 10.85 0.32 -8.43
CA LEU A 179 11.40 -1.04 -8.33
C LEU A 179 12.82 -1.01 -7.77
N LYS A 180 13.61 -0.01 -8.17
CA LYS A 180 14.97 0.16 -7.61
C LYS A 180 14.89 0.46 -6.10
N ASN A 181 13.95 1.32 -5.70
CA ASN A 181 13.76 1.62 -4.28
C ASN A 181 13.34 0.37 -3.49
N ILE A 182 12.46 -0.46 -4.06
CA ILE A 182 12.03 -1.73 -3.44
C ILE A 182 13.24 -2.67 -3.28
N TYR A 183 14.03 -2.84 -4.35
CA TYR A 183 15.25 -3.65 -4.30
C TYR A 183 16.21 -3.14 -3.21
N GLU A 184 16.49 -1.84 -3.19
CA GLU A 184 17.41 -1.27 -2.19
C GLU A 184 16.87 -1.47 -0.76
N GLY A 185 15.56 -1.31 -0.56
CA GLY A 185 14.94 -1.62 0.73
C GLY A 185 15.17 -3.08 1.12
N TYR A 186 14.86 -4.01 0.23
CA TYR A 186 15.05 -5.45 0.44
C TYR A 186 16.49 -5.78 0.81
N LYS A 187 17.43 -5.26 0.04
CA LYS A 187 18.87 -5.44 0.26
C LYS A 187 19.31 -4.86 1.61
N GLN A 188 18.90 -3.63 1.93
CA GLN A 188 19.27 -2.99 3.19
C GLN A 188 18.72 -3.77 4.39
N GLY A 189 17.50 -4.28 4.30
CA GLY A 189 16.92 -5.11 5.36
C GLY A 189 17.74 -6.38 5.59
N ALA A 190 18.13 -7.06 4.53
CA ALA A 190 18.95 -8.26 4.63
C ALA A 190 20.33 -7.96 5.25
N LEU A 191 21.00 -6.90 4.77
CA LEU A 191 22.30 -6.48 5.27
C LEU A 191 22.26 -5.98 6.72
N HIS A 192 21.11 -5.44 7.17
CA HIS A 192 20.91 -5.06 8.56
C HIS A 192 21.01 -6.28 9.48
N VAL A 193 20.50 -7.42 9.03
CA VAL A 193 20.54 -8.68 9.81
C VAL A 193 21.91 -9.36 9.71
N ASN A 194 22.46 -9.40 8.51
CA ASN A 194 23.76 -10.02 8.26
C ASN A 194 24.47 -9.30 7.12
N SER A 195 25.54 -8.57 7.47
CA SER A 195 26.29 -7.73 6.51
C SER A 195 27.01 -8.53 5.42
N THR A 196 27.09 -9.86 5.54
CA THR A 196 27.74 -10.71 4.52
C THR A 196 26.73 -11.34 3.56
N THR A 197 25.44 -10.99 3.66
CA THR A 197 24.40 -11.52 2.79
C THR A 197 24.65 -11.17 1.34
N ARG A 198 24.52 -12.15 0.45
CA ARG A 198 24.51 -11.92 -1.01
C ARG A 198 23.07 -11.66 -1.43
N VAL A 199 22.87 -10.55 -2.14
CA VAL A 199 21.53 -10.19 -2.65
C VAL A 199 21.62 -10.04 -4.16
N PHE A 200 20.98 -10.96 -4.87
CA PHE A 200 20.90 -10.89 -6.34
C PHE A 200 19.82 -9.89 -6.77
N GLU A 201 20.08 -9.25 -7.90
CA GLU A 201 19.15 -8.32 -8.53
C GLU A 201 19.00 -8.70 -10.00
N THR A 202 17.77 -8.86 -10.47
CA THR A 202 17.48 -9.15 -11.89
C THR A 202 16.22 -8.39 -12.31
N TYR A 203 16.26 -7.77 -13.47
CA TYR A 203 15.08 -7.18 -14.10
C TYR A 203 14.80 -7.93 -15.41
N LEU A 204 13.52 -8.27 -15.62
CA LEU A 204 13.09 -9.12 -16.74
C LEU A 204 12.89 -8.35 -18.05
N GLY A 205 12.63 -7.04 -17.96
CA GLY A 205 12.18 -6.24 -19.09
C GLY A 205 10.80 -6.66 -19.57
N ASP A 206 9.97 -7.26 -18.68
CA ASP A 206 8.71 -7.87 -19.06
C ASP A 206 7.84 -8.09 -17.81
N TRP A 207 6.53 -7.85 -17.94
CA TRP A 207 5.59 -8.02 -16.84
C TRP A 207 4.71 -9.28 -17.02
N ASP A 208 4.62 -9.79 -18.27
CA ASP A 208 3.62 -10.78 -18.66
C ASP A 208 4.20 -12.11 -19.13
N ASN A 209 5.43 -12.43 -18.72
CA ASN A 209 6.16 -13.61 -19.20
C ASN A 209 6.63 -14.51 -18.05
N GLU A 210 5.78 -15.44 -17.64
CA GLU A 210 6.09 -16.40 -16.57
C GLU A 210 7.38 -17.19 -16.85
N SER A 211 7.65 -17.53 -18.12
CA SER A 211 8.87 -18.29 -18.47
C SER A 211 10.15 -17.48 -18.18
N LYS A 212 10.13 -16.17 -18.44
CA LYS A 212 11.25 -15.30 -18.08
C LYS A 212 11.44 -15.23 -16.56
N GLY A 213 10.34 -15.03 -15.82
CA GLY A 213 10.37 -15.02 -14.36
C GLY A 213 10.93 -16.31 -13.80
N ARG A 214 10.43 -17.44 -14.30
CA ARG A 214 10.90 -18.75 -13.87
C ARG A 214 12.39 -18.96 -14.17
N SER A 215 12.85 -18.59 -15.38
CA SER A 215 14.24 -18.75 -15.77
C SER A 215 15.20 -17.91 -14.90
N ALA A 216 14.83 -16.64 -14.62
CA ALA A 216 15.59 -15.76 -13.74
C ALA A 216 15.68 -16.34 -12.32
N ALA A 217 14.56 -16.82 -11.79
CA ALA A 217 14.51 -17.46 -10.48
C ALA A 217 15.42 -18.68 -10.40
N LEU A 218 15.32 -19.58 -11.38
CA LEU A 218 16.16 -20.78 -11.43
C LEU A 218 17.65 -20.42 -11.47
N SER A 219 18.03 -19.36 -12.18
CA SER A 219 19.43 -18.88 -12.20
C SER A 219 19.88 -18.44 -10.81
N GLN A 220 19.09 -17.61 -10.11
CA GLN A 220 19.45 -17.15 -8.77
C GLN A 220 19.47 -18.31 -7.75
N ILE A 221 18.54 -19.27 -7.87
CA ILE A 221 18.51 -20.47 -7.03
C ILE A 221 19.78 -21.32 -7.24
N LYS A 222 20.20 -21.49 -8.48
CA LYS A 222 21.43 -22.22 -8.82
C LYS A 222 22.65 -21.56 -8.17
N GLU A 223 22.64 -20.23 -8.03
CA GLU A 223 23.71 -19.47 -7.40
C GLU A 223 23.58 -19.43 -5.86
N GLY A 224 22.59 -20.12 -5.29
CA GLY A 224 22.43 -20.33 -3.86
C GLY A 224 21.31 -19.56 -3.19
N ALA A 225 20.52 -18.80 -3.93
CA ALA A 225 19.40 -18.08 -3.31
C ALA A 225 18.38 -19.08 -2.75
N ASP A 226 17.98 -18.88 -1.47
CA ASP A 226 16.96 -19.70 -0.83
C ASP A 226 15.71 -18.91 -0.41
N PHE A 227 15.71 -17.60 -0.68
CA PHE A 227 14.54 -16.71 -0.59
C PHE A 227 14.51 -15.80 -1.81
N LEU A 228 13.32 -15.64 -2.41
CA LEU A 228 13.12 -14.74 -3.56
C LEU A 228 11.99 -13.76 -3.28
N LEU A 229 12.21 -12.48 -3.56
CA LEU A 229 11.16 -11.47 -3.65
C LEU A 229 10.98 -11.11 -5.12
N HIS A 230 9.76 -11.19 -5.62
CA HIS A 230 9.46 -10.66 -6.95
C HIS A 230 8.60 -9.39 -6.88
N VAL A 231 8.78 -8.50 -7.85
CA VAL A 231 7.86 -7.42 -8.18
C VAL A 231 7.78 -7.38 -9.71
N ALA A 232 7.04 -8.33 -10.28
CA ALA A 232 7.08 -8.61 -11.72
C ALA A 232 5.74 -9.12 -12.27
N ASP A 233 4.66 -8.84 -11.59
CA ASP A 233 3.30 -9.13 -12.02
C ASP A 233 3.10 -10.60 -12.43
N THR A 234 2.54 -10.85 -13.64
CA THR A 234 2.36 -12.22 -14.18
C THR A 234 3.70 -12.96 -14.28
N SER A 235 4.77 -12.26 -14.71
CA SER A 235 6.12 -12.85 -14.73
C SER A 235 6.53 -13.35 -13.34
N GLY A 236 6.09 -12.67 -12.27
CA GLY A 236 6.35 -13.05 -10.89
C GLY A 236 5.74 -14.39 -10.49
N GLN A 237 4.67 -14.83 -11.14
CA GLN A 237 4.10 -16.16 -10.90
C GLN A 237 5.10 -17.24 -11.29
N GLY A 238 5.88 -17.01 -12.35
CA GLY A 238 6.99 -17.91 -12.73
C GLY A 238 8.07 -17.99 -11.65
N VAL A 239 8.34 -16.88 -10.94
CA VAL A 239 9.28 -16.88 -9.82
C VAL A 239 8.78 -17.77 -8.68
N ILE A 240 7.50 -17.62 -8.32
CA ILE A 240 6.86 -18.42 -7.26
C ILE A 240 6.89 -19.91 -7.67
N GLN A 241 6.59 -20.21 -8.95
CA GLN A 241 6.62 -21.58 -9.47
C GLN A 241 8.03 -22.20 -9.34
N ALA A 242 9.07 -21.46 -9.72
CA ALA A 242 10.46 -21.94 -9.61
C ALA A 242 10.84 -22.21 -8.14
N ALA A 243 10.47 -21.30 -7.24
CA ALA A 243 10.72 -21.46 -5.81
C ALA A 243 10.04 -22.74 -5.28
N LYS A 244 8.78 -22.95 -5.65
CA LYS A 244 8.02 -24.15 -5.29
C LYS A 244 8.70 -25.43 -5.80
N GLU A 245 9.09 -25.44 -7.07
CA GLU A 245 9.74 -26.59 -7.69
C GLU A 245 11.06 -26.97 -7.01
N LYS A 246 11.80 -25.96 -6.52
CA LYS A 246 13.11 -26.16 -5.90
C LYS A 246 13.04 -26.27 -4.38
N GLY A 247 11.86 -26.16 -3.78
CA GLY A 247 11.68 -26.27 -2.34
C GLY A 247 12.33 -25.15 -1.55
N ILE A 248 12.41 -23.95 -2.14
CA ILE A 248 12.88 -22.74 -1.46
C ILE A 248 11.67 -21.82 -1.22
N TYR A 249 11.91 -20.64 -0.66
CA TYR A 249 10.83 -19.74 -0.25
C TYR A 249 10.74 -18.50 -1.13
N ALA A 250 9.54 -17.94 -1.20
CA ALA A 250 9.29 -16.70 -1.92
C ALA A 250 8.43 -15.75 -1.07
N PHE A 251 8.50 -14.48 -1.41
CA PHE A 251 7.59 -13.44 -0.93
C PHE A 251 6.76 -12.92 -2.09
N GLY A 252 5.48 -12.66 -1.80
CA GLY A 252 4.59 -12.02 -2.76
C GLY A 252 4.68 -10.50 -2.70
N ALA A 253 4.06 -9.83 -3.67
CA ALA A 253 4.10 -8.39 -3.83
C ALA A 253 2.73 -7.83 -4.22
N VAL A 254 2.45 -6.63 -3.72
CA VAL A 254 1.27 -5.80 -4.01
C VAL A 254 -0.01 -6.35 -3.37
N SER A 255 -0.23 -7.65 -3.44
CA SER A 255 -1.37 -8.35 -2.83
C SER A 255 -0.86 -9.57 -2.06
N ASP A 256 -1.71 -10.15 -1.22
CA ASP A 256 -1.37 -11.37 -0.50
C ASP A 256 -1.43 -12.57 -1.45
N GLN A 257 -0.26 -13.05 -1.85
CA GLN A 257 -0.11 -14.12 -2.85
C GLN A 257 0.12 -15.50 -2.23
N ASN A 258 -0.07 -15.67 -0.91
CA ASN A 258 0.14 -16.97 -0.26
C ASN A 258 -0.68 -18.08 -0.94
N LYS A 259 -1.91 -17.80 -1.39
CA LYS A 259 -2.79 -18.77 -2.02
C LYS A 259 -2.21 -19.38 -3.31
N LEU A 260 -1.29 -18.69 -4.00
CA LEU A 260 -0.66 -19.22 -5.23
C LEU A 260 0.24 -20.43 -4.92
N ALA A 261 0.89 -20.43 -3.76
CA ALA A 261 1.75 -21.54 -3.31
C ALA A 261 1.87 -21.50 -1.78
N PRO A 262 0.88 -22.06 -1.06
CA PRO A 262 0.80 -21.89 0.42
C PRO A 262 2.00 -22.42 1.22
N ASP A 263 2.77 -23.37 0.68
CA ASP A 263 3.98 -23.91 1.33
C ASP A 263 5.27 -23.26 0.82
N THR A 264 5.17 -22.24 -0.03
CA THR A 264 6.30 -21.57 -0.65
C THR A 264 6.31 -20.07 -0.35
N VAL A 265 5.15 -19.41 -0.50
CA VAL A 265 5.02 -17.97 -0.26
C VAL A 265 4.82 -17.75 1.25
N VAL A 266 5.89 -17.30 1.91
CA VAL A 266 5.91 -17.14 3.38
C VAL A 266 4.97 -16.02 3.82
N THR A 267 5.00 -14.90 3.11
CA THR A 267 4.15 -13.74 3.28
C THR A 267 4.28 -12.85 2.03
N SER A 268 3.62 -11.71 2.05
CA SER A 268 3.66 -10.74 0.95
C SER A 268 3.72 -9.32 1.52
N PHE A 269 4.32 -8.37 0.79
CA PHE A 269 3.98 -7.00 1.08
C PHE A 269 2.71 -6.63 0.32
N VAL A 270 1.84 -5.87 0.97
CA VAL A 270 0.52 -5.55 0.44
C VAL A 270 0.33 -4.04 0.43
N LEU A 271 -0.40 -3.56 -0.57
CA LEU A 271 -0.87 -2.18 -0.67
C LEU A 271 -2.36 -2.15 -0.37
N ASP A 272 -2.80 -1.18 0.43
CA ASP A 272 -4.23 -0.94 0.70
C ASP A 272 -4.63 0.36 -0.01
N PRO A 273 -5.16 0.28 -1.23
CA PRO A 273 -5.47 1.49 -1.97
C PRO A 273 -6.63 2.26 -1.35
N ILE A 274 -7.55 1.59 -0.69
CA ILE A 274 -8.75 2.24 -0.15
C ILE A 274 -8.38 3.22 0.97
N LYS A 275 -7.43 2.86 1.82
CA LYS A 275 -6.93 3.78 2.86
C LYS A 275 -6.27 5.02 2.24
N ALA A 276 -5.61 4.86 1.09
CA ALA A 276 -4.99 5.98 0.38
C ALA A 276 -6.06 6.86 -0.28
N TYR A 277 -7.05 6.26 -0.93
CA TYR A 277 -8.15 6.99 -1.58
C TYR A 277 -9.02 7.72 -0.55
N ASP A 278 -9.25 7.14 0.63
CA ASP A 278 -9.98 7.82 1.73
C ASP A 278 -9.44 9.23 1.97
N SER A 279 -8.12 9.35 2.05
CA SER A 279 -7.46 10.63 2.31
C SER A 279 -7.76 11.66 1.22
N ILE A 280 -7.72 11.21 -0.05
CA ILE A 280 -7.96 12.10 -1.20
C ILE A 280 -9.45 12.44 -1.31
N PHE A 281 -10.33 11.46 -1.15
CA PHE A 281 -11.78 11.68 -1.25
C PHE A 281 -12.26 12.67 -0.16
N ARG A 282 -11.70 12.61 1.05
CA ARG A 282 -12.00 13.60 2.11
C ARG A 282 -11.63 15.02 1.69
N MET A 283 -10.53 15.21 0.98
CA MET A 283 -10.15 16.52 0.45
C MET A 283 -11.12 17.00 -0.64
N ILE A 284 -11.55 16.08 -1.51
CA ILE A 284 -12.52 16.41 -2.57
C ILE A 284 -13.85 16.83 -1.94
N TYR A 285 -14.38 16.06 -0.97
CA TYR A 285 -15.61 16.40 -0.27
C TYR A 285 -15.55 17.71 0.50
N GLY A 286 -14.40 17.96 1.13
CA GLY A 286 -14.19 19.20 1.88
C GLY A 286 -13.96 20.41 1.00
N ASN A 287 -13.98 20.24 -0.31
CA ASN A 287 -13.68 21.28 -1.31
C ASN A 287 -12.30 21.91 -1.05
N ASN A 288 -11.36 21.10 -0.57
CA ASN A 288 -9.98 21.55 -0.27
C ASN A 288 -8.94 20.64 -0.95
N PHE A 289 -9.33 20.02 -2.06
CA PHE A 289 -8.39 19.24 -2.87
C PHE A 289 -7.29 20.14 -3.41
N THR A 290 -6.07 19.73 -3.19
CA THR A 290 -4.89 20.40 -3.76
C THR A 290 -3.97 19.34 -4.38
N GLY A 291 -3.25 19.73 -5.40
CA GLY A 291 -2.28 18.84 -6.02
C GLY A 291 -1.16 18.46 -5.06
N MET A 292 -0.91 17.17 -4.94
CA MET A 292 0.07 16.66 -3.99
C MET A 292 0.69 15.35 -4.45
N ILE A 293 1.84 15.01 -3.92
CA ILE A 293 2.37 13.65 -3.99
C ILE A 293 2.27 13.08 -2.57
N PHE A 294 1.30 12.19 -2.38
CA PHE A 294 1.06 11.52 -1.11
C PHE A 294 1.91 10.25 -1.05
N THR A 295 2.79 10.16 -0.03
CA THR A 295 3.77 9.07 0.06
C THR A 295 3.53 8.24 1.33
N PRO A 296 2.45 7.44 1.36
CA PRO A 296 2.16 6.62 2.54
C PRO A 296 3.09 5.41 2.64
N GLY A 297 3.26 4.90 3.86
CA GLY A 297 4.09 3.73 4.13
C GLY A 297 3.48 2.83 5.18
N LEU A 298 4.33 2.26 6.04
CA LEU A 298 3.93 1.33 7.10
C LEU A 298 3.23 2.02 8.28
N GLU A 299 3.33 3.35 8.40
CA GLU A 299 2.69 4.08 9.50
C GLU A 299 1.17 3.95 9.45
N LEU A 300 0.57 3.88 10.62
CA LEU A 300 -0.89 3.83 10.74
C LEU A 300 -1.50 5.16 10.30
N THR A 301 -2.58 5.11 9.57
CA THR A 301 -3.35 6.31 9.27
C THR A 301 -4.15 6.71 10.52
N LYS A 302 -4.36 8.01 10.71
CA LYS A 302 -5.05 8.54 11.91
C LYS A 302 -6.45 7.95 12.12
N ASN A 303 -7.08 7.51 11.07
CA ASN A 303 -8.44 6.98 11.11
C ASN A 303 -8.51 5.49 10.76
N SER A 304 -7.36 4.77 10.85
CA SER A 304 -7.34 3.35 10.58
C SER A 304 -8.09 2.58 11.68
N THR A 305 -9.04 1.76 11.27
CA THR A 305 -9.73 0.82 12.16
C THR A 305 -8.97 -0.50 12.26
N THR A 306 -7.89 -0.63 11.51
CA THR A 306 -7.00 -1.80 11.52
C THR A 306 -5.61 -1.39 12.01
N GLU A 307 -4.83 -2.37 12.42
CA GLU A 307 -3.45 -2.14 12.89
C GLU A 307 -2.45 -1.96 11.73
N ASP A 308 -2.91 -2.02 10.48
CA ASP A 308 -2.05 -1.95 9.30
C ASP A 308 -2.07 -0.56 8.65
N GLY A 309 -0.93 -0.17 8.10
CA GLY A 309 -0.79 1.03 7.26
C GLY A 309 -1.31 0.82 5.85
N ILE A 310 -1.06 1.80 4.98
CA ILE A 310 -1.38 1.68 3.55
C ILE A 310 -0.43 0.68 2.88
N VAL A 311 0.80 0.58 3.38
CA VAL A 311 1.73 -0.50 3.05
C VAL A 311 1.81 -1.40 4.29
N TYR A 312 1.73 -2.71 4.12
CA TYR A 312 1.81 -3.63 5.26
C TYR A 312 2.32 -5.00 4.82
N ILE A 313 2.61 -5.85 5.81
CA ILE A 313 3.04 -7.24 5.59
C ILE A 313 1.84 -8.15 5.88
N ALA A 314 1.51 -9.02 4.93
CA ALA A 314 0.42 -9.99 5.06
C ALA A 314 0.69 -10.98 6.22
N PRO A 315 -0.33 -11.65 6.72
CA PRO A 315 -0.13 -12.72 7.72
C PRO A 315 0.80 -13.82 7.20
N PHE A 316 1.46 -14.51 8.12
CA PHE A 316 2.34 -15.64 7.78
C PHE A 316 1.57 -16.93 7.42
N HIS A 317 0.25 -16.93 7.54
CA HIS A 317 -0.60 -18.09 7.19
C HIS A 317 -0.04 -19.39 7.80
N GLY A 318 0.13 -20.44 6.99
CA GLY A 318 0.68 -21.73 7.42
C GLY A 318 2.12 -21.67 7.92
N PHE A 319 2.82 -20.57 7.72
CA PHE A 319 4.17 -20.36 8.24
C PHE A 319 4.19 -19.81 9.68
N GLN A 320 3.05 -19.36 10.21
CA GLN A 320 3.00 -18.77 11.57
C GLN A 320 3.64 -19.68 12.61
N ASN A 321 3.41 -20.98 12.53
CA ASN A 321 3.95 -21.97 13.45
C ASN A 321 5.29 -22.58 13.01
N LYS A 322 5.76 -22.24 11.80
CA LYS A 322 7.05 -22.73 11.25
C LYS A 322 8.18 -21.75 11.52
N ILE A 323 7.88 -20.47 11.68
CA ILE A 323 8.88 -19.43 11.97
C ILE A 323 9.19 -19.47 13.48
N PRO A 324 10.48 -19.60 13.90
CA PRO A 324 10.83 -19.61 15.32
C PRO A 324 10.33 -18.37 16.06
N ALA A 325 9.88 -18.55 17.29
CA ALA A 325 9.27 -17.49 18.09
C ALA A 325 10.19 -16.28 18.31
N ASP A 326 11.49 -16.51 18.45
CA ASP A 326 12.46 -15.43 18.60
C ASP A 326 12.59 -14.60 17.31
N ILE A 327 12.48 -15.24 16.13
CA ILE A 327 12.48 -14.56 14.84
C ILE A 327 11.18 -13.74 14.69
N GLN A 328 10.04 -14.31 15.08
CA GLN A 328 8.77 -13.57 15.06
C GLN A 328 8.86 -12.31 15.94
N ALA A 329 9.43 -12.43 17.13
CA ALA A 329 9.61 -11.32 18.06
C ALA A 329 10.54 -10.24 17.47
N LYS A 330 11.68 -10.64 16.91
CA LYS A 330 12.63 -9.73 16.25
C LYS A 330 11.97 -9.01 15.07
N PHE A 331 11.22 -9.74 14.25
CA PHE A 331 10.53 -9.19 13.08
C PHE A 331 9.45 -8.19 13.51
N SER A 332 8.67 -8.53 14.55
CA SER A 332 7.66 -7.63 15.11
C SER A 332 8.30 -6.34 15.63
N GLN A 333 9.40 -6.45 16.38
CA GLN A 333 10.12 -5.26 16.88
C GLN A 333 10.65 -4.40 15.71
N LEU A 334 11.25 -5.04 14.71
CA LEU A 334 11.76 -4.34 13.53
C LEU A 334 10.63 -3.61 12.78
N THR A 335 9.47 -4.26 12.66
CA THR A 335 8.29 -3.65 12.04
C THR A 335 7.88 -2.38 12.80
N GLN A 336 7.86 -2.43 14.14
CA GLN A 336 7.53 -1.26 14.95
C GLN A 336 8.58 -0.15 14.79
N ASP A 337 9.86 -0.50 14.70
CA ASP A 337 10.93 0.48 14.59
C ASP A 337 10.90 1.21 13.23
N VAL A 338 10.56 0.51 12.14
CA VAL A 338 10.35 1.14 10.82
C VAL A 338 9.06 1.99 10.85
N ARG A 339 7.97 1.43 11.37
CA ARG A 339 6.66 2.12 11.47
C ARG A 339 6.77 3.42 12.25
N ASN A 340 7.52 3.42 13.33
CA ASN A 340 7.72 4.58 14.22
C ASN A 340 8.87 5.49 13.78
N LYS A 341 9.45 5.25 12.59
CA LYS A 341 10.53 6.03 11.99
C LYS A 341 11.82 6.06 12.83
N LYS A 342 12.04 5.05 13.70
CA LYS A 342 13.34 4.83 14.34
C LYS A 342 14.36 4.33 13.32
N ILE A 343 13.88 3.57 12.34
CA ILE A 343 14.66 3.17 11.17
C ILE A 343 14.03 3.84 9.96
N ILE A 344 14.81 4.62 9.23
CA ILE A 344 14.36 5.34 8.05
C ILE A 344 15.01 4.66 6.83
N ILE A 345 14.16 4.17 5.92
CA ILE A 345 14.62 3.54 4.69
C ILE A 345 14.60 4.61 3.59
N PRO A 346 15.76 4.99 3.06
CA PRO A 346 15.82 6.01 1.99
C PRO A 346 15.08 5.59 0.72
N LYS A 347 14.74 6.61 -0.08
CA LYS A 347 14.24 6.42 -1.46
C LYS A 347 15.41 6.21 -2.40
#